data_8cca0eedbe53bd31c13fec072f8d4935
#
_entry.id   8cca0eedbe53bd31c13fec072f8d4935
#
_cell.length_a   1.000
_cell.length_b   1.000
_cell.length_c   1.000
_cell.angle_alpha   90.00
_cell.angle_beta   90.00
_cell.angle_gamma   90.00
#
_symmetry.space_group_name_H-M   'P 1'
#
loop_
_entity.id
_entity.type
_entity.pdbx_description
1 polymer ?
#
loop_
_entity_poly.entity_id
_entity_poly.type
_entity_poly.pdbx_seq_one_letter_code
_entity_poly.pdbx_strand_id
1 'polypeptide(L)'
;DTGIVSDKLISEARCEVIISLNTIATDFKGLTINFGENYPVDFDIVGSTGQTIEFRGNTKSKWSTEEVLENTTYIKLVFYKMKNPQSRLRIYSIMFGYGLVYYNDSVMSSALDSYVSPIGADVPQFDFSVTLKNYDHYFNVDNPNSAINYLETGQEMDIMYGYQTPGSDTIEWIQGNHLWCSEWESDDNTATIRCQDIFRNMDGEYVKGLYSAAGKSYYALAEEILKDAGISEYYIDPRLKKLYSNNPIPRVKYKEALQIIANAVSYTHLRAHETSLHL
;
A
#
# COMPACT_ATOMS: atom_id res chain seq x y z
N ASP A 1 -10.55 -5.86 -18.93
CA ASP A 1 -11.90 -5.50 -19.41
C ASP A 1 -12.56 -6.73 -20.05
N THR A 2 -13.63 -7.23 -19.45
CA THR A 2 -14.34 -8.41 -19.95
C THR A 2 -15.28 -8.09 -21.11
N GLY A 3 -15.51 -6.81 -21.41
CA GLY A 3 -16.52 -6.37 -22.38
C GLY A 3 -17.98 -6.55 -21.91
N ILE A 4 -18.20 -7.15 -20.73
CA ILE A 4 -19.53 -7.39 -20.18
C ILE A 4 -20.10 -6.07 -19.65
N VAL A 5 -21.33 -5.77 -20.04
CA VAL A 5 -22.09 -4.62 -19.54
C VAL A 5 -23.39 -5.11 -18.91
N SER A 6 -23.94 -4.33 -17.98
CA SER A 6 -25.24 -4.61 -17.40
C SER A 6 -26.37 -4.51 -18.44
N ASP A 7 -27.46 -5.22 -18.20
CA ASP A 7 -28.64 -5.18 -19.07
C ASP A 7 -29.18 -3.75 -19.25
N LYS A 8 -29.80 -3.53 -20.42
CA LYS A 8 -30.32 -2.21 -20.78
C LYS A 8 -31.44 -1.70 -19.87
N LEU A 9 -32.22 -2.62 -19.29
CA LEU A 9 -33.43 -2.27 -18.56
C LEU A 9 -33.31 -2.43 -17.08
N ILE A 10 -32.55 -3.42 -16.60
CA ILE A 10 -32.57 -3.85 -15.20
C ILE A 10 -31.21 -3.77 -14.50
N SER A 11 -30.19 -3.25 -15.15
CA SER A 11 -28.83 -3.15 -14.60
C SER A 11 -28.21 -4.48 -14.09
N GLU A 12 -28.78 -5.61 -14.44
CA GLU A 12 -28.24 -6.93 -14.09
C GLU A 12 -27.01 -7.26 -14.94
N ALA A 13 -25.99 -7.78 -14.29
CA ALA A 13 -24.79 -8.26 -14.93
C ALA A 13 -24.15 -9.33 -14.06
N ARG A 14 -23.73 -10.44 -14.65
CA ARG A 14 -22.91 -11.41 -13.91
C ARG A 14 -21.47 -11.33 -14.39
N CYS A 15 -20.59 -10.98 -13.47
CA CYS A 15 -19.16 -10.94 -13.72
C CYS A 15 -18.44 -11.56 -12.53
N GLU A 16 -17.36 -12.30 -12.78
CA GLU A 16 -16.54 -12.89 -11.75
C GLU A 16 -15.09 -12.39 -11.91
N VAL A 17 -14.47 -12.00 -10.79
CA VAL A 17 -13.07 -11.62 -10.72
C VAL A 17 -12.40 -12.47 -9.66
N ILE A 18 -11.32 -13.16 -10.00
CA ILE A 18 -10.56 -14.00 -9.09
C ILE A 18 -9.20 -13.34 -8.84
N ILE A 19 -8.89 -13.15 -7.57
CA ILE A 19 -7.62 -12.61 -7.10
C ILE A 19 -6.88 -13.74 -6.40
N SER A 20 -5.82 -14.23 -7.00
CA SER A 20 -4.97 -15.26 -6.40
C SER A 20 -3.99 -14.60 -5.42
N LEU A 21 -3.84 -15.19 -4.25
CA LEU A 21 -2.88 -14.77 -3.23
C LEU A 21 -1.63 -15.63 -3.35
N ASN A 22 -0.46 -15.02 -3.20
CA ASN A 22 0.82 -15.75 -3.29
C ASN A 22 1.07 -16.67 -2.09
N THR A 23 0.34 -16.43 -1.00
CA THR A 23 0.42 -17.22 0.24
C THR A 23 -0.99 -17.48 0.77
N ILE A 24 -1.11 -18.46 1.67
CA ILE A 24 -2.36 -18.66 2.39
C ILE A 24 -2.51 -17.46 3.35
N ALA A 25 -3.54 -16.66 3.14
CA ALA A 25 -3.90 -15.62 4.07
C ALA A 25 -4.65 -16.25 5.24
N THR A 26 -4.01 -16.30 6.39
CA THR A 26 -4.57 -16.93 7.59
C THR A 26 -5.48 -15.98 8.38
N ASP A 27 -5.26 -14.68 8.22
CA ASP A 27 -5.96 -13.67 9.02
C ASP A 27 -5.87 -12.29 8.36
N PHE A 28 -6.65 -12.04 7.31
CA PHE A 28 -6.81 -10.67 6.88
C PHE A 28 -8.16 -10.11 7.34
N LYS A 29 -8.08 -9.02 8.08
CA LYS A 29 -9.25 -8.35 8.66
C LYS A 29 -9.79 -7.34 7.65
N GLY A 30 -10.84 -7.77 6.95
CA GLY A 30 -11.57 -6.89 6.07
C GLY A 30 -11.01 -6.76 4.65
N LEU A 31 -11.76 -6.09 3.83
CA LEU A 31 -11.47 -5.79 2.43
C LEU A 31 -12.05 -4.44 2.06
N THR A 32 -11.27 -3.62 1.36
CA THR A 32 -11.72 -2.36 0.82
C THR A 32 -11.59 -2.36 -0.69
N ILE A 33 -12.67 -2.04 -1.41
CA ILE A 33 -12.70 -2.01 -2.88
C ILE A 33 -13.19 -0.64 -3.34
N ASN A 34 -12.43 -0.02 -4.23
CA ASN A 34 -12.83 1.22 -4.90
C ASN A 34 -13.40 0.87 -6.29
N PHE A 35 -14.69 1.04 -6.47
CA PHE A 35 -15.40 0.80 -7.72
C PHE A 35 -15.58 2.07 -8.56
N GLY A 36 -15.39 3.25 -7.99
CA GLY A 36 -15.73 4.52 -8.63
C GLY A 36 -17.25 4.73 -8.74
N GLU A 37 -17.66 5.61 -9.65
CA GLU A 37 -19.06 6.06 -9.75
C GLU A 37 -20.06 4.96 -10.12
N ASN A 38 -19.64 4.01 -10.97
CA ASN A 38 -20.48 2.89 -11.42
C ASN A 38 -20.22 1.65 -10.57
N TYR A 39 -20.58 1.73 -9.31
CA TYR A 39 -20.36 0.64 -8.36
C TYR A 39 -21.41 -0.48 -8.48
N PRO A 40 -21.06 -1.72 -8.09
CA PRO A 40 -22.02 -2.80 -7.96
C PRO A 40 -22.93 -2.57 -6.76
N VAL A 41 -24.21 -2.89 -6.93
CA VAL A 41 -25.23 -2.85 -5.87
C VAL A 41 -25.29 -4.18 -5.12
N ASP A 42 -25.25 -5.28 -5.87
CA ASP A 42 -25.33 -6.63 -5.32
C ASP A 42 -24.11 -7.45 -5.78
N PHE A 43 -23.38 -8.00 -4.82
CA PHE A 43 -22.20 -8.82 -5.10
C PHE A 43 -21.85 -9.72 -3.90
N ASP A 44 -21.06 -10.74 -4.15
CA ASP A 44 -20.54 -11.67 -3.14
C ASP A 44 -19.02 -11.68 -3.17
N ILE A 45 -18.44 -11.97 -2.01
CA ILE A 45 -17.02 -12.27 -1.86
C ILE A 45 -16.91 -13.70 -1.39
N VAL A 46 -16.19 -14.54 -2.14
CA VAL A 46 -16.05 -15.96 -1.86
C VAL A 46 -14.58 -16.29 -1.68
N GLY A 47 -14.23 -16.84 -0.52
CA GLY A 47 -12.90 -17.36 -0.24
C GLY A 47 -12.68 -18.75 -0.83
N SER A 48 -11.42 -19.19 -0.92
CA SER A 48 -11.06 -20.53 -1.42
C SER A 48 -11.60 -21.68 -0.55
N THR A 49 -11.91 -21.40 0.70
CA THR A 49 -12.52 -22.35 1.64
C THR A 49 -14.02 -22.54 1.43
N GLY A 50 -14.63 -21.73 0.53
CA GLY A 50 -16.08 -21.69 0.31
C GLY A 50 -16.83 -20.73 1.22
N GLN A 51 -16.15 -20.06 2.15
CA GLN A 51 -16.75 -19.00 2.95
C GLN A 51 -17.24 -17.89 2.01
N THR A 52 -18.46 -17.44 2.18
CA THR A 52 -19.10 -16.42 1.34
C THR A 52 -19.63 -15.29 2.20
N ILE A 53 -19.32 -14.07 1.77
CA ILE A 53 -19.82 -12.84 2.34
C ILE A 53 -20.73 -12.20 1.31
N GLU A 54 -22.01 -12.05 1.62
CA GLU A 54 -23.02 -11.54 0.68
C GLU A 54 -23.34 -10.07 0.94
N PHE A 55 -23.30 -9.27 -0.10
CA PHE A 55 -23.68 -7.86 -0.06
C PHE A 55 -24.83 -7.54 -0.99
N ARG A 56 -25.83 -6.86 -0.45
CA ARG A 56 -27.01 -6.43 -1.17
C ARG A 56 -27.32 -4.98 -0.87
N GLY A 57 -27.67 -4.22 -1.90
CA GLY A 57 -28.04 -2.82 -1.75
C GLY A 57 -26.88 -1.89 -1.46
N ASN A 58 -25.67 -2.17 -1.94
CA ASN A 58 -24.54 -1.25 -1.80
C ASN A 58 -24.85 0.11 -2.45
N THR A 59 -24.55 1.19 -1.74
CA THR A 59 -24.73 2.57 -2.19
C THR A 59 -23.43 3.36 -2.29
N LYS A 60 -22.29 2.70 -1.99
CA LYS A 60 -20.98 3.35 -1.89
C LYS A 60 -20.10 2.99 -3.08
N SER A 61 -19.46 4.00 -3.65
CA SER A 61 -18.43 3.84 -4.68
C SER A 61 -17.15 3.22 -4.14
N LYS A 62 -16.79 3.58 -2.91
CA LYS A 62 -15.75 2.92 -2.13
C LYS A 62 -16.42 2.12 -1.04
N TRP A 63 -16.29 0.83 -1.14
CA TRP A 63 -16.93 -0.13 -0.26
C TRP A 63 -15.87 -0.84 0.60
N SER A 64 -16.16 -1.09 1.86
CA SER A 64 -15.30 -1.81 2.78
C SER A 64 -16.10 -2.69 3.71
N THR A 65 -15.48 -3.78 4.17
CA THR A 65 -16.00 -4.69 5.18
C THR A 65 -14.94 -5.04 6.20
N GLU A 66 -15.36 -5.30 7.42
CA GLU A 66 -14.51 -5.84 8.50
C GLU A 66 -14.58 -7.37 8.56
N GLU A 67 -15.43 -7.99 7.76
CA GLU A 67 -15.57 -9.43 7.75
C GLU A 67 -14.28 -10.10 7.27
N VAL A 68 -13.93 -11.21 7.92
CA VAL A 68 -12.69 -11.93 7.71
C VAL A 68 -12.93 -13.15 6.84
N LEU A 69 -12.09 -13.35 5.83
CA LEU A 69 -11.97 -14.62 5.11
C LEU A 69 -10.75 -15.37 5.63
N GLU A 70 -10.99 -16.50 6.29
CA GLU A 70 -9.91 -17.27 6.90
C GLU A 70 -9.28 -18.27 5.94
N ASN A 71 -7.98 -18.49 6.09
CA ASN A 71 -7.23 -19.55 5.39
C ASN A 71 -7.44 -19.57 3.87
N THR A 72 -7.56 -18.41 3.23
CA THR A 72 -7.87 -18.32 1.81
C THR A 72 -6.63 -18.18 0.94
N THR A 73 -6.62 -18.85 -0.21
CA THR A 73 -5.56 -18.76 -1.23
C THR A 73 -5.99 -17.92 -2.43
N TYR A 74 -7.28 -17.65 -2.55
CA TYR A 74 -7.82 -16.70 -3.53
C TYR A 74 -9.11 -16.09 -2.99
N ILE A 75 -9.45 -14.94 -3.52
CA ILE A 75 -10.73 -14.27 -3.31
C ILE A 75 -11.42 -14.18 -4.67
N LYS A 76 -12.66 -14.64 -4.71
CA LYS A 76 -13.52 -14.50 -5.88
C LYS A 76 -14.62 -13.47 -5.58
N LEU A 77 -14.67 -12.41 -6.37
CA LEU A 77 -15.70 -11.40 -6.36
C LEU A 77 -16.74 -11.78 -7.42
N VAL A 78 -17.99 -11.91 -7.03
CA VAL A 78 -19.11 -12.25 -7.93
C VAL A 78 -20.10 -11.11 -7.93
N PHE A 79 -20.27 -10.46 -9.08
CA PHE A 79 -21.13 -9.28 -9.22
C PHE A 79 -22.43 -9.66 -9.92
N TYR A 80 -23.56 -9.17 -9.40
CA TYR A 80 -24.90 -9.49 -9.92
C TYR A 80 -25.64 -8.29 -10.45
N LYS A 81 -25.49 -7.13 -9.80
CA LYS A 81 -26.24 -5.93 -10.15
C LYS A 81 -25.40 -4.68 -10.05
N MET A 82 -25.51 -3.83 -11.04
CA MET A 82 -24.84 -2.53 -11.10
C MET A 82 -25.80 -1.40 -10.74
N LYS A 83 -25.27 -0.25 -10.32
CA LYS A 83 -26.04 0.97 -10.04
C LYS A 83 -26.86 1.43 -11.24
N ASN A 84 -26.27 1.42 -12.41
CA ASN A 84 -26.87 1.91 -13.64
C ASN A 84 -26.97 0.82 -14.70
N PRO A 85 -28.03 0.81 -15.53
CA PRO A 85 -28.10 -0.02 -16.73
C PRO A 85 -26.96 0.31 -17.70
N GLN A 86 -26.56 -0.65 -18.53
CA GLN A 86 -25.52 -0.52 -19.53
C GLN A 86 -24.18 0.00 -19.00
N SER A 87 -23.91 -0.19 -17.72
CA SER A 87 -22.65 0.19 -17.10
C SER A 87 -21.68 -0.98 -17.04
N ARG A 88 -20.38 -0.67 -17.12
CA ARG A 88 -19.30 -1.64 -16.94
C ARG A 88 -18.81 -1.62 -15.51
N LEU A 89 -18.57 -2.80 -14.96
CA LEU A 89 -17.84 -2.93 -13.72
C LEU A 89 -16.43 -2.40 -13.93
N ARG A 90 -15.99 -1.55 -13.01
CA ARG A 90 -14.60 -1.11 -12.89
C ARG A 90 -14.17 -1.30 -11.45
N ILE A 91 -12.96 -1.77 -11.26
CA ILE A 91 -12.29 -1.87 -9.98
C ILE A 91 -11.03 -1.03 -10.11
N TYR A 92 -10.96 0.06 -9.36
CA TYR A 92 -9.81 0.98 -9.38
C TYR A 92 -8.72 0.51 -8.43
N SER A 93 -9.12 0.02 -7.26
CA SER A 93 -8.18 -0.56 -6.30
C SER A 93 -8.88 -1.58 -5.41
N ILE A 94 -8.10 -2.55 -4.93
CA ILE A 94 -8.48 -3.52 -3.91
C ILE A 94 -7.39 -3.47 -2.84
N MET A 95 -7.80 -3.20 -1.61
CA MET A 95 -6.91 -3.19 -0.45
C MET A 95 -7.36 -4.28 0.52
N PHE A 96 -6.43 -5.09 0.96
CA PHE A 96 -6.66 -6.04 2.04
C PHE A 96 -6.59 -5.29 3.37
N GLY A 97 -7.62 -5.40 4.15
CA GLY A 97 -7.81 -4.66 5.39
C GLY A 97 -8.90 -3.59 5.30
N TYR A 98 -9.24 -3.04 6.45
CA TYR A 98 -10.18 -1.94 6.57
C TYR A 98 -9.46 -0.63 6.26
N GLY A 99 -9.66 -0.10 5.06
CA GLY A 99 -9.03 1.13 4.60
C GLY A 99 -9.88 2.35 4.92
N LEU A 100 -9.37 3.23 5.76
CA LEU A 100 -9.93 4.56 5.96
C LEU A 100 -9.40 5.52 4.90
N VAL A 101 -10.24 6.37 4.34
CA VAL A 101 -9.85 7.39 3.37
C VAL A 101 -10.30 8.75 3.84
N TYR A 102 -9.32 9.65 3.95
CA TYR A 102 -9.52 11.03 4.34
C TYR A 102 -9.36 11.93 3.13
N TYR A 103 -10.34 12.78 2.90
CA TYR A 103 -10.34 13.77 1.83
C TYR A 103 -10.00 15.16 2.38
N ASN A 104 -9.85 16.13 1.50
CA ASN A 104 -9.50 17.51 1.85
C ASN A 104 -10.41 18.16 2.89
N ASP A 105 -11.66 17.73 2.99
CA ASP A 105 -12.61 18.21 4.01
C ASP A 105 -12.26 17.77 5.43
N SER A 106 -11.59 16.62 5.55
CA SER A 106 -11.14 16.04 6.82
C SER A 106 -9.69 16.39 7.15
N VAL A 107 -8.89 16.78 6.15
CA VAL A 107 -7.47 17.13 6.31
C VAL A 107 -7.34 18.60 6.68
N MET A 108 -6.69 18.90 7.79
CA MET A 108 -6.35 20.26 8.21
C MET A 108 -5.03 20.73 7.64
N SER A 109 -4.02 19.87 7.70
CA SER A 109 -2.70 20.15 7.14
C SER A 109 -1.98 18.85 6.82
N SER A 110 -1.04 18.92 5.88
CA SER A 110 -0.12 17.82 5.60
C SER A 110 1.24 18.38 5.21
N ALA A 111 2.30 17.65 5.56
CA ALA A 111 3.66 17.95 5.16
C ALA A 111 4.36 16.67 4.73
N LEU A 112 5.04 16.72 3.60
CA LEU A 112 5.89 15.65 3.08
C LEU A 112 7.30 16.19 2.94
N ASP A 113 8.20 15.70 3.77
CA ASP A 113 9.62 16.01 3.72
C ASP A 113 10.36 14.91 3.00
N SER A 114 11.15 15.30 1.99
CA SER A 114 11.99 14.39 1.23
C SER A 114 13.44 14.80 1.40
N TYR A 115 14.24 13.92 1.95
CA TYR A 115 15.65 14.16 2.18
C TYR A 115 16.52 13.23 1.34
N VAL A 116 17.43 13.85 0.59
CA VAL A 116 18.52 13.17 -0.12
C VAL A 116 19.80 13.94 0.16
N SER A 117 20.81 13.27 0.72
CA SER A 117 22.10 13.92 0.96
C SER A 117 22.77 14.27 -0.39
N PRO A 118 23.16 15.53 -0.60
CA PRO A 118 23.83 15.93 -1.86
C PRO A 118 25.30 15.51 -1.92
N ILE A 119 25.91 15.14 -0.81
CA ILE A 119 27.35 14.84 -0.70
C ILE A 119 27.59 13.39 -0.25
N GLY A 120 26.74 12.88 0.60
CA GLY A 120 26.77 11.52 1.06
C GLY A 120 25.92 10.62 0.16
N ALA A 121 26.13 9.31 0.15
CA ALA A 121 25.27 8.37 -0.52
C ALA A 121 24.18 7.88 0.43
N ASP A 122 23.50 8.79 1.12
CA ASP A 122 22.42 8.40 1.99
C ASP A 122 21.22 7.91 1.17
N VAL A 123 20.65 6.82 1.60
CA VAL A 123 19.40 6.32 1.03
C VAL A 123 18.33 7.40 1.22
N PRO A 124 17.59 7.79 0.17
CA PRO A 124 16.51 8.76 0.29
C PRO A 124 15.56 8.40 1.41
N GLN A 125 15.07 9.40 2.13
CA GLN A 125 14.10 9.23 3.21
C GLN A 125 12.93 10.15 2.98
N PHE A 126 11.74 9.63 3.33
CA PHE A 126 10.50 10.38 3.29
C PHE A 126 9.84 10.34 4.66
N ASP A 127 9.54 11.51 5.18
CA ASP A 127 8.74 11.70 6.38
C ASP A 127 7.45 12.44 6.00
N PHE A 128 6.33 11.90 6.39
CA PHE A 128 5.02 12.48 6.13
C PHE A 128 4.26 12.67 7.43
N SER A 129 3.63 13.81 7.56
CA SER A 129 2.73 14.12 8.66
C SER A 129 1.42 14.65 8.12
N VAL A 130 0.31 14.13 8.62
CA VAL A 130 -1.02 14.62 8.31
C VAL A 130 -1.78 14.89 9.60
N THR A 131 -2.41 16.07 9.68
CA THR A 131 -3.32 16.43 10.77
C THR A 131 -4.74 16.42 10.25
N LEU A 132 -5.57 15.60 10.87
CA LEU A 132 -6.98 15.39 10.56
C LEU A 132 -7.85 16.10 11.58
N LYS A 133 -9.07 16.47 11.18
CA LYS A 133 -10.13 16.93 12.09
C LYS A 133 -10.62 15.78 12.96
N ASN A 134 -10.79 16.02 14.24
CA ASN A 134 -11.29 15.04 15.22
C ASN A 134 -12.50 15.55 16.01
N TYR A 135 -13.30 16.43 15.42
CA TYR A 135 -14.46 17.05 16.10
C TYR A 135 -15.58 16.05 16.46
N ASP A 136 -15.60 14.90 15.81
CA ASP A 136 -16.50 13.79 16.08
C ASP A 136 -15.91 12.77 17.08
N HIS A 137 -14.71 13.07 17.63
CA HIS A 137 -13.96 12.23 18.55
C HIS A 137 -13.66 10.82 17.98
N TYR A 138 -13.57 10.70 16.63
CA TYR A 138 -13.34 9.44 15.96
C TYR A 138 -11.95 8.84 16.27
N PHE A 139 -11.00 9.66 16.69
CA PHE A 139 -9.67 9.23 17.13
C PHE A 139 -9.48 9.23 18.65
N ASN A 140 -10.56 9.27 19.43
CA ASN A 140 -10.46 9.22 20.88
C ASN A 140 -10.59 7.80 21.41
N VAL A 141 -9.78 7.47 22.42
CA VAL A 141 -9.77 6.11 23.04
C VAL A 141 -11.12 5.73 23.65
N ASP A 142 -11.84 6.72 24.17
CA ASP A 142 -13.14 6.51 24.82
C ASP A 142 -14.28 6.29 23.81
N ASN A 143 -14.05 6.49 22.53
CA ASN A 143 -15.05 6.22 21.50
C ASN A 143 -15.02 4.73 21.10
N PRO A 144 -16.09 3.96 21.33
CA PRO A 144 -16.14 2.54 20.99
C PRO A 144 -15.89 2.24 19.49
N ASN A 145 -16.22 3.20 18.63
CA ASN A 145 -16.02 3.12 17.18
C ASN A 145 -14.78 3.86 16.71
N SER A 146 -13.82 4.06 17.59
CA SER A 146 -12.62 4.84 17.29
C SER A 146 -11.77 4.20 16.18
N ALA A 147 -11.24 5.05 15.28
CA ALA A 147 -10.23 4.64 14.32
C ALA A 147 -8.96 4.10 14.98
N ILE A 148 -8.69 4.47 16.22
CA ILE A 148 -7.52 3.97 16.99
C ILE A 148 -7.53 2.44 17.08
N ASN A 149 -8.70 1.81 17.13
CA ASN A 149 -8.82 0.36 17.17
C ASN A 149 -8.26 -0.34 15.94
N TYR A 150 -8.06 0.41 14.85
CA TYR A 150 -7.56 -0.08 13.56
C TYR A 150 -6.19 0.50 13.20
N LEU A 151 -5.68 1.47 13.97
CA LEU A 151 -4.38 2.07 13.72
C LEU A 151 -3.29 1.24 14.39
N GLU A 152 -2.38 0.74 13.56
CA GLU A 152 -1.21 -0.01 14.01
C GLU A 152 0.07 0.66 13.50
N THR A 153 1.11 0.63 14.32
CA THR A 153 2.46 1.01 13.89
C THR A 153 2.92 0.08 12.78
N GLY A 154 3.35 0.64 11.66
CA GLY A 154 3.72 -0.12 10.47
C GLY A 154 2.56 -0.39 9.50
N GLN A 155 1.37 0.16 9.77
CA GLN A 155 0.27 0.15 8.82
C GLN A 155 0.61 0.98 7.58
N GLU A 156 0.24 0.48 6.42
CA GLU A 156 0.44 1.16 5.14
C GLU A 156 -0.47 2.39 5.00
N MET A 157 0.10 3.44 4.43
CA MET A 157 -0.60 4.68 4.14
C MET A 157 -0.25 5.18 2.74
N ASP A 158 -1.27 5.36 1.92
CA ASP A 158 -1.16 5.90 0.57
C ASP A 158 -1.51 7.39 0.55
N ILE A 159 -0.63 8.18 -0.06
CA ILE A 159 -0.90 9.57 -0.39
C ILE A 159 -1.36 9.62 -1.84
N MET A 160 -2.48 10.26 -2.10
CA MET A 160 -3.00 10.46 -3.45
C MET A 160 -3.23 11.94 -3.72
N TYR A 161 -2.83 12.39 -4.90
CA TYR A 161 -3.05 13.76 -5.34
C TYR A 161 -4.21 13.80 -6.33
N GLY A 162 -5.26 14.53 -5.99
CA GLY A 162 -6.43 14.72 -6.84
C GLY A 162 -6.37 16.05 -7.58
N TYR A 163 -6.65 16.04 -8.88
CA TYR A 163 -6.80 17.23 -9.70
C TYR A 163 -8.16 17.22 -10.39
N GLN A 164 -8.93 18.29 -10.20
CA GLN A 164 -10.20 18.46 -10.89
C GLN A 164 -9.92 19.07 -12.26
N THR A 165 -10.25 18.35 -13.32
CA THR A 165 -10.10 18.82 -14.69
C THR A 165 -11.02 20.01 -14.95
N PRO A 166 -10.52 21.16 -15.47
CA PRO A 166 -11.35 22.31 -15.77
C PRO A 166 -12.52 21.94 -16.68
N GLY A 167 -13.75 22.32 -16.23
CA GLY A 167 -14.99 22.02 -16.96
C GLY A 167 -15.56 20.61 -16.75
N SER A 168 -15.01 19.85 -15.83
CA SER A 168 -15.52 18.55 -15.40
C SER A 168 -15.68 18.52 -13.88
N ASP A 169 -16.68 17.78 -13.40
CA ASP A 169 -16.84 17.49 -11.97
C ASP A 169 -16.01 16.26 -11.52
N THR A 170 -15.25 15.68 -12.46
CA THR A 170 -14.43 14.50 -12.20
C THR A 170 -13.07 14.88 -11.65
N ILE A 171 -12.68 14.25 -10.55
CA ILE A 171 -11.32 14.35 -9.98
C ILE A 171 -10.48 13.20 -10.52
N GLU A 172 -9.38 13.52 -11.17
CA GLU A 172 -8.36 12.54 -11.55
C GLU A 172 -7.35 12.39 -10.40
N TRP A 173 -7.08 11.16 -10.00
CA TRP A 173 -6.19 10.85 -8.89
C TRP A 173 -4.88 10.28 -9.39
N ILE A 174 -3.79 10.81 -8.88
CA ILE A 174 -2.43 10.32 -9.12
C ILE A 174 -1.93 9.73 -7.80
N GLN A 175 -1.39 8.51 -7.87
CA GLN A 175 -0.71 7.88 -6.75
C GLN A 175 0.51 8.73 -6.38
N GLY A 176 0.59 9.12 -5.13
CA GLY A 176 1.76 9.72 -4.52
C GLY A 176 2.61 8.68 -3.79
N ASN A 177 3.12 9.03 -2.62
CA ASN A 177 3.98 8.16 -1.85
C ASN A 177 3.20 7.06 -1.13
N HIS A 178 3.83 5.89 -1.02
CA HIS A 178 3.41 4.79 -0.18
C HIS A 178 4.32 4.73 1.05
N LEU A 179 3.76 4.91 2.23
CA LEU A 179 4.47 5.09 3.47
C LEU A 179 3.89 4.20 4.57
N TRP A 180 4.56 4.10 5.69
CA TRP A 180 4.15 3.30 6.84
C TRP A 180 3.98 4.18 8.07
N CYS A 181 2.84 4.02 8.75
CA CYS A 181 2.55 4.71 10.00
C CYS A 181 3.63 4.46 11.05
N SER A 182 4.24 5.51 11.54
CA SER A 182 5.26 5.44 12.61
C SER A 182 4.65 5.68 13.98
N GLU A 183 3.84 6.68 14.09
CA GLU A 183 3.18 7.08 15.32
C GLU A 183 1.95 7.92 15.02
N TRP A 184 1.06 8.00 15.98
CA TRP A 184 -0.07 8.93 15.94
C TRP A 184 -0.33 9.52 17.32
N GLU A 185 -0.92 10.70 17.33
CA GLU A 185 -1.40 11.38 18.52
C GLU A 185 -2.77 12.02 18.23
N SER A 186 -3.62 12.09 19.23
CA SER A 186 -4.93 12.72 19.07
C SER A 186 -5.32 13.52 20.31
N ASP A 187 -6.06 14.58 20.08
CA ASP A 187 -6.78 15.36 21.07
C ASP A 187 -8.26 15.50 20.65
N ASP A 188 -9.05 16.30 21.37
CA ASP A 188 -10.47 16.46 21.12
C ASP A 188 -10.79 17.14 19.78
N ASN A 189 -9.84 17.82 19.16
CA ASN A 189 -10.04 18.58 17.93
C ASN A 189 -9.27 18.02 16.74
N THR A 190 -8.12 17.40 17.01
CA THR A 190 -7.18 16.98 15.96
C THR A 190 -6.65 15.58 16.20
N ALA A 191 -6.29 14.92 15.11
CA ALA A 191 -5.49 13.69 15.13
C ALA A 191 -4.34 13.87 14.15
N THR A 192 -3.12 13.66 14.61
CA THR A 192 -1.91 13.73 13.78
C THR A 192 -1.33 12.36 13.60
N ILE A 193 -1.15 11.95 12.34
CA ILE A 193 -0.55 10.68 11.95
C ILE A 193 0.78 10.99 11.27
N ARG A 194 1.86 10.32 11.72
CA ARG A 194 3.19 10.42 11.11
C ARG A 194 3.55 9.12 10.44
N CYS A 195 4.08 9.22 9.24
CA CYS A 195 4.46 8.09 8.41
C CYS A 195 5.87 8.26 7.88
N GLN A 196 6.52 7.14 7.66
CA GLN A 196 7.88 7.09 7.12
C GLN A 196 7.95 6.06 5.99
N ASP A 197 9.00 6.14 5.19
CA ASP A 197 9.26 5.17 4.14
C ASP A 197 9.61 3.77 4.70
N ILE A 198 9.77 2.80 3.80
CA ILE A 198 10.08 1.41 4.14
C ILE A 198 11.42 1.24 4.87
N PHE A 199 12.35 2.19 4.73
CA PHE A 199 13.66 2.12 5.39
C PHE A 199 13.57 2.16 6.91
N ARG A 200 12.46 2.59 7.46
CA ARG A 200 12.15 2.46 8.88
C ARG A 200 12.26 1.02 9.36
N ASN A 201 11.79 0.08 8.57
CA ASN A 201 11.77 -1.35 8.93
C ASN A 201 13.15 -2.03 8.78
N MET A 202 14.15 -1.27 8.31
CA MET A 202 15.52 -1.76 8.08
C MET A 202 16.48 -1.50 9.23
N ASP A 203 15.99 -1.34 10.46
CA ASP A 203 16.81 -1.13 11.65
C ASP A 203 17.49 -2.39 12.20
N GLY A 204 17.09 -3.58 11.73
CA GLY A 204 17.77 -4.82 12.07
C GLY A 204 19.20 -4.87 11.57
N GLU A 205 20.03 -5.75 12.16
CA GLU A 205 21.43 -5.92 11.80
C GLU A 205 21.64 -6.94 10.69
N TYR A 206 22.42 -6.55 9.67
CA TYR A 206 22.94 -7.47 8.67
C TYR A 206 24.20 -8.14 9.21
N VAL A 207 24.08 -9.44 9.49
CA VAL A 207 25.17 -10.22 10.16
C VAL A 207 25.83 -11.26 9.25
N LYS A 208 25.32 -11.46 8.03
CA LYS A 208 25.76 -12.57 7.18
C LYS A 208 27.16 -12.39 6.63
N GLY A 209 27.69 -11.19 6.58
CA GLY A 209 29.02 -10.89 6.03
C GLY A 209 29.29 -11.70 4.74
N LEU A 210 29.72 -11.05 3.69
CA LEU A 210 29.91 -11.76 2.43
C LEU A 210 31.37 -12.06 2.21
N TYR A 211 31.73 -13.30 2.39
CA TYR A 211 32.98 -13.82 1.87
C TYR A 211 32.65 -14.80 0.73
N SER A 212 33.03 -14.44 -0.48
CA SER A 212 33.03 -15.35 -1.62
C SER A 212 34.30 -15.11 -2.41
N ALA A 213 35.11 -16.13 -2.59
CA ALA A 213 36.32 -16.02 -3.39
C ALA A 213 36.05 -15.61 -4.85
N ALA A 214 34.86 -15.94 -5.35
CA ALA A 214 34.40 -15.54 -6.69
C ALA A 214 33.73 -14.17 -6.76
N GLY A 215 33.54 -13.50 -5.60
CA GLY A 215 32.73 -12.31 -5.50
C GLY A 215 31.23 -12.60 -5.59
N LYS A 216 30.42 -11.60 -5.27
CA LYS A 216 28.95 -11.60 -5.42
C LYS A 216 28.53 -10.34 -6.14
N SER A 217 27.53 -10.43 -7.01
CA SER A 217 27.02 -9.23 -7.68
C SER A 217 26.34 -8.31 -6.69
N TYR A 218 26.42 -6.99 -6.92
CA TYR A 218 25.71 -6.02 -6.10
C TYR A 218 24.19 -6.24 -6.13
N TYR A 219 23.66 -6.75 -7.23
CA TYR A 219 22.27 -7.18 -7.32
C TYR A 219 21.93 -8.25 -6.27
N ALA A 220 22.70 -9.32 -6.25
CA ALA A 220 22.47 -10.43 -5.32
C ALA A 220 22.71 -10.05 -3.85
N LEU A 221 23.63 -9.10 -3.61
CA LEU A 221 23.87 -8.55 -2.29
C LEU A 221 22.70 -7.70 -1.81
N ALA A 222 22.22 -6.78 -2.64
CA ALA A 222 21.08 -5.94 -2.32
C ALA A 222 19.81 -6.78 -2.11
N GLU A 223 19.57 -7.76 -2.98
CA GLU A 223 18.43 -8.68 -2.86
C GLU A 223 18.47 -9.47 -1.55
N GLU A 224 19.64 -9.95 -1.13
CA GLU A 224 19.81 -10.66 0.13
C GLU A 224 19.51 -9.76 1.33
N ILE A 225 20.02 -8.53 1.32
CA ILE A 225 19.78 -7.56 2.40
C ILE A 225 18.30 -7.23 2.52
N LEU A 226 17.62 -6.99 1.39
CA LEU A 226 16.20 -6.68 1.36
C LEU A 226 15.35 -7.84 1.88
N LYS A 227 15.64 -9.07 1.43
CA LYS A 227 14.95 -10.28 1.92
C LYS A 227 15.17 -10.51 3.41
N ASP A 228 16.39 -10.33 3.90
CA ASP A 228 16.71 -10.46 5.32
C ASP A 228 16.02 -9.38 6.17
N ALA A 229 15.85 -8.19 5.62
CA ALA A 229 15.09 -7.12 6.23
C ALA A 229 13.56 -7.32 6.19
N GLY A 230 13.08 -8.43 5.54
CA GLY A 230 11.66 -8.73 5.41
C GLY A 230 10.94 -7.95 4.31
N ILE A 231 11.69 -7.29 3.41
CA ILE A 231 11.11 -6.52 2.30
C ILE A 231 10.90 -7.47 1.13
N SER A 232 9.65 -7.65 0.71
CA SER A 232 9.24 -8.56 -0.37
C SER A 232 9.05 -7.86 -1.71
N GLU A 233 8.72 -6.57 -1.70
CA GLU A 233 8.47 -5.78 -2.89
C GLU A 233 9.59 -4.76 -3.11
N TYR A 234 10.37 -4.98 -4.15
CA TYR A 234 11.49 -4.10 -4.52
C TYR A 234 11.83 -4.22 -6.00
N TYR A 235 12.44 -3.19 -6.52
CA TYR A 235 13.08 -3.21 -7.82
C TYR A 235 14.55 -2.91 -7.66
N ILE A 236 15.41 -3.76 -8.22
CA ILE A 236 16.85 -3.59 -8.27
C ILE A 236 17.26 -3.49 -9.74
N ASP A 237 18.02 -2.46 -10.10
CA ASP A 237 18.47 -2.29 -11.49
C ASP A 237 19.26 -3.53 -11.97
N PRO A 238 18.80 -4.19 -13.06
CA PRO A 238 19.47 -5.37 -13.60
C PRO A 238 20.95 -5.16 -13.97
N ARG A 239 21.38 -3.90 -14.18
CA ARG A 239 22.79 -3.57 -14.45
C ARG A 239 23.71 -3.99 -13.31
N LEU A 240 23.22 -4.01 -12.08
CA LEU A 240 23.95 -4.44 -10.89
C LEU A 240 24.34 -5.92 -10.92
N LYS A 241 23.72 -6.75 -11.76
CA LYS A 241 24.11 -8.15 -12.00
C LYS A 241 25.50 -8.30 -12.63
N LYS A 242 25.98 -7.23 -13.26
CA LYS A 242 27.29 -7.22 -13.94
C LYS A 242 28.42 -6.65 -13.06
N LEU A 243 28.09 -6.08 -11.93
CA LEU A 243 29.05 -5.47 -11.00
C LEU A 243 29.21 -6.39 -9.80
N TYR A 244 30.45 -6.72 -9.47
CA TYR A 244 30.79 -7.68 -8.42
C TYR A 244 31.63 -7.05 -7.34
N SER A 245 31.45 -7.51 -6.11
CA SER A 245 32.30 -7.17 -4.97
C SER A 245 32.85 -8.45 -4.33
N ASN A 246 34.13 -8.42 -3.97
CA ASN A 246 34.78 -9.44 -3.15
C ASN A 246 34.95 -8.96 -1.71
N ASN A 247 34.59 -7.71 -1.41
CA ASN A 247 34.71 -7.13 -0.09
C ASN A 247 33.53 -7.55 0.80
N PRO A 248 33.79 -7.99 2.02
CA PRO A 248 32.73 -8.29 2.97
C PRO A 248 32.00 -7.01 3.37
N ILE A 249 30.68 -7.10 3.48
CA ILE A 249 29.89 -6.06 4.13
C ILE A 249 30.09 -6.22 5.63
N PRO A 250 30.46 -5.15 6.37
CA PRO A 250 30.61 -5.22 7.82
C PRO A 250 29.27 -5.51 8.50
N ARG A 251 29.31 -5.89 9.77
CA ARG A 251 28.10 -5.97 10.60
C ARG A 251 27.57 -4.57 10.85
N VAL A 252 26.49 -4.23 10.19
CA VAL A 252 25.83 -2.90 10.23
C VAL A 252 24.31 -3.10 10.11
N LYS A 253 23.56 -2.04 10.32
CA LYS A 253 22.10 -2.05 10.06
C LYS A 253 21.84 -2.36 8.58
N TYR A 254 20.69 -2.97 8.28
CA TYR A 254 20.30 -3.29 6.88
C TYR A 254 20.34 -2.03 5.99
N LYS A 255 19.84 -0.89 6.50
CA LYS A 255 19.89 0.40 5.79
C LYS A 255 21.33 0.80 5.45
N GLU A 256 22.26 0.68 6.41
CA GLU A 256 23.68 1.00 6.20
C GLU A 256 24.34 0.02 5.22
N ALA A 257 23.93 -1.26 5.25
CA ALA A 257 24.42 -2.26 4.29
C ALA A 257 24.01 -1.90 2.85
N LEU A 258 22.77 -1.50 2.62
CA LEU A 258 22.33 -0.97 1.32
C LEU A 258 23.08 0.30 0.95
N GLN A 259 23.33 1.18 1.91
CA GLN A 259 24.10 2.40 1.73
C GLN A 259 25.53 2.11 1.22
N ILE A 260 26.20 1.09 1.75
CA ILE A 260 27.52 0.67 1.29
C ILE A 260 27.46 0.23 -0.19
N ILE A 261 26.43 -0.52 -0.58
CA ILE A 261 26.23 -0.92 -1.98
C ILE A 261 26.01 0.30 -2.85
N ALA A 262 25.15 1.21 -2.44
CA ALA A 262 24.85 2.45 -3.16
C ALA A 262 26.10 3.29 -3.39
N ASN A 263 26.93 3.45 -2.36
CA ASN A 263 28.20 4.16 -2.45
C ASN A 263 29.17 3.50 -3.43
N ALA A 264 29.18 2.18 -3.47
CA ALA A 264 30.06 1.46 -4.38
C ALA A 264 29.64 1.53 -5.86
N VAL A 265 28.35 1.74 -6.12
CA VAL A 265 27.79 1.74 -7.48
C VAL A 265 27.66 3.16 -8.04
N SER A 266 27.97 4.19 -7.28
CA SER A 266 27.71 5.60 -7.57
C SER A 266 26.24 5.97 -7.78
N TYR A 267 25.86 6.96 -7.08
CA TYR A 267 24.61 7.68 -6.78
C TYR A 267 23.45 7.66 -7.74
N THR A 268 23.63 7.38 -9.02
CA THR A 268 22.64 7.69 -10.04
C THR A 268 21.46 6.74 -10.10
N HIS A 269 21.45 5.70 -9.26
CA HIS A 269 20.49 4.60 -9.41
C HIS A 269 19.66 4.24 -8.18
N LEU A 270 19.86 4.93 -7.05
CA LEU A 270 19.02 4.75 -5.88
C LEU A 270 17.84 5.73 -5.92
N ARG A 271 16.69 5.22 -6.26
CA ARG A 271 15.41 5.90 -6.06
C ARG A 271 14.49 4.95 -5.31
N ALA A 272 14.06 5.36 -4.13
CA ALA A 272 12.88 4.78 -3.52
C ALA A 272 11.68 5.31 -4.28
N HIS A 273 10.99 4.47 -5.03
CA HIS A 273 9.69 4.77 -5.60
C HIS A 273 8.62 4.07 -4.76
N GLU A 274 7.52 4.70 -4.63
CA GLU A 274 6.33 4.60 -3.79
C GLU A 274 5.85 3.20 -3.39
N THR A 275 6.30 2.14 -4.04
CA THR A 275 6.06 0.74 -3.69
C THR A 275 7.27 -0.16 -3.99
N SER A 276 8.37 0.41 -4.52
CA SER A 276 9.54 -0.38 -4.89
C SER A 276 10.83 0.40 -4.68
N LEU A 277 11.83 -0.24 -4.12
CA LEU A 277 13.19 0.25 -4.05
C LEU A 277 13.86 0.07 -5.42
N HIS A 278 14.25 1.20 -6.03
CA HIS A 278 15.14 1.21 -7.18
C HIS A 278 16.59 1.35 -6.67
N LEU A 279 17.34 0.27 -6.74
CA LEU A 279 18.79 0.22 -6.54
C LEU A 279 19.54 0.21 -7.87
#